data_fd13945416c1cdfb07fd185cc00e6b10
#
_entry.id   fd13945416c1cdfb07fd185cc00e6b10
#
_cell.length_a   1.000
_cell.length_b   1.000
_cell.length_c   1.000
_cell.angle_alpha   90.00
_cell.angle_beta   90.00
_cell.angle_gamma   90.00
#
_symmetry.space_group_name_H-M   'P 1'
#
loop_
_entity.id
_entity.type
_entity.pdbx_description
1 polymer ?
#
loop_
_entity_poly.entity_id
_entity_poly.type
_entity_poly.pdbx_seq_one_letter_code
_entity_poly.pdbx_strand_id
1 'polypeptide(L)'
;MEKGVGWEASWLPSGHSGLVHYVIARREITGFELPHTFSHLGKEVLPVFSSAEAARRFLASLALSDRWHVRQFSTGELVSLLFILPKRVAWVLPNPPLGHLLTQDALSYLTRRDSFIEYLIAR
;
A
#
# COMPACT_ATOMS: atom_id res chain seq x y z
N MET A 1 -9.48 23.22 4.37
CA MET A 1 -9.09 22.83 4.37
C MET A 1 -8.38 22.03 4.25
N GLU A 2 -7.84 22.03 4.34
CA GLU A 2 -7.03 21.33 4.24
C GLU A 2 -7.09 20.08 4.67
N LYS A 3 -7.83 19.66 5.09
CA LYS A 3 -7.98 18.48 5.51
C LYS A 3 -7.89 17.48 4.50
N GLY A 4 -8.27 17.63 3.32
CA GLY A 4 -8.21 16.65 2.30
C GLY A 4 -6.83 16.35 1.80
N VAL A 5 -5.82 16.95 2.37
CA VAL A 5 -4.48 16.69 1.89
C VAL A 5 -3.74 15.63 2.67
N GLY A 6 -4.40 14.84 3.48
CA GLY A 6 -3.72 13.85 4.28
C GLY A 6 -2.96 12.84 3.43
N TRP A 7 -3.50 11.65 3.32
CA TRP A 7 -2.83 10.58 2.58
C TRP A 7 -2.73 10.94 1.09
N GLU A 8 -3.66 11.72 0.58
CA GLU A 8 -3.62 12.09 -0.84
C GLU A 8 -2.38 12.90 -1.17
N ALA A 9 -1.99 13.82 -0.28
CA ALA A 9 -0.81 14.63 -0.53
C ALA A 9 0.45 13.78 -0.59
N SER A 10 0.55 12.77 0.28
CA SER A 10 1.73 11.94 0.29
C SER A 10 1.78 11.00 -0.91
N TRP A 11 0.68 10.88 -1.63
CA TRP A 11 0.58 9.96 -2.75
C TRP A 11 0.90 10.63 -4.09
N LEU A 12 0.94 11.95 -4.14
CA LEU A 12 1.14 12.65 -5.39
C LEU A 12 2.52 12.37 -5.96
N PRO A 13 2.60 11.95 -7.21
CA PRO A 13 3.90 11.76 -7.84
C PRO A 13 4.53 13.09 -8.17
N SER A 14 5.83 13.12 -8.24
CA SER A 14 6.55 14.36 -8.52
C SER A 14 6.64 14.56 -10.02
N GLY A 15 5.59 15.10 -10.61
CA GLY A 15 5.66 15.49 -12.00
C GLY A 15 5.62 14.36 -12.98
N HIS A 16 5.18 13.20 -12.60
CA HIS A 16 5.08 12.06 -13.51
C HIS A 16 3.67 11.89 -14.00
N SER A 17 3.53 11.57 -15.27
CA SER A 17 2.21 11.36 -15.84
C SER A 17 1.70 9.97 -15.57
N GLY A 18 2.54 8.97 -15.63
CA GLY A 18 2.10 7.62 -15.39
C GLY A 18 2.22 7.29 -13.93
N LEU A 19 1.16 6.83 -13.34
CA LEU A 19 1.20 6.46 -11.94
C LEU A 19 1.57 5.01 -11.80
N VAL A 20 2.58 4.76 -10.98
CA VAL A 20 2.94 3.41 -10.60
C VAL A 20 2.91 3.33 -9.09
N HIS A 21 2.67 2.13 -8.61
CA HIS A 21 2.51 1.88 -7.20
C HIS A 21 3.28 0.62 -6.84
N TYR A 22 3.64 0.48 -5.60
CA TYR A 22 4.46 -0.65 -5.18
C TYR A 22 3.83 -1.32 -3.97
N VAL A 23 3.82 -2.64 -3.99
CA VAL A 23 3.26 -3.46 -2.94
C VAL A 23 4.28 -4.54 -2.64
N ILE A 24 4.39 -4.93 -1.38
CA ILE A 24 5.26 -6.03 -0.99
C ILE A 24 4.47 -7.31 -1.19
N ALA A 25 5.01 -8.25 -1.94
CA ALA A 25 4.28 -9.44 -2.34
C ALA A 25 5.17 -10.67 -2.26
N ARG A 26 4.54 -11.82 -2.18
CA ARG A 26 5.22 -13.11 -2.20
C ARG A 26 4.56 -13.97 -3.26
N ARG A 27 5.37 -14.57 -4.11
CA ARG A 27 4.85 -15.45 -5.13
C ARG A 27 4.56 -16.81 -4.53
N GLU A 28 3.36 -17.29 -4.73
CA GLU A 28 2.96 -18.62 -4.28
C GLU A 28 3.28 -19.65 -5.34
N ILE A 29 3.27 -20.91 -4.92
CA ILE A 29 3.55 -22.01 -5.84
C ILE A 29 2.60 -22.01 -7.02
N THR A 30 1.37 -21.59 -6.81
CA THR A 30 0.36 -21.56 -7.86
C THR A 30 0.56 -20.43 -8.85
N GLY A 31 1.54 -19.57 -8.64
CA GLY A 31 1.76 -18.43 -9.50
C GLY A 31 1.07 -17.16 -9.04
N PHE A 32 0.18 -17.27 -8.10
CA PHE A 32 -0.44 -16.08 -7.52
C PHE A 32 0.57 -15.31 -6.71
N GLU A 33 0.34 -14.01 -6.61
CA GLU A 33 1.12 -13.16 -5.73
C GLU A 33 0.26 -12.78 -4.55
N LEU A 34 0.81 -13.00 -3.35
CA LEU A 34 0.10 -12.71 -2.11
C LEU A 34 0.66 -11.42 -1.52
N PRO A 35 -0.14 -10.36 -1.42
CA PRO A 35 0.38 -9.12 -0.86
C PRO A 35 0.58 -9.23 0.64
N HIS A 36 1.58 -8.52 1.12
CA HIS A 36 1.84 -8.45 2.56
C HIS A 36 0.86 -7.47 3.21
N THR A 37 0.23 -7.91 4.27
CA THR A 37 -0.63 -7.05 5.08
C THR A 37 -0.17 -7.15 6.52
N PHE A 38 -0.62 -6.20 7.33
CA PHE A 38 -0.34 -6.26 8.76
C PHE A 38 -1.60 -5.91 9.54
N SER A 39 -1.63 -6.33 10.80
CA SER A 39 -2.77 -6.08 11.65
C SER A 39 -2.49 -4.94 12.61
N HIS A 40 -3.48 -4.09 12.82
CA HIS A 40 -3.39 -3.03 13.79
C HIS A 40 -4.76 -2.83 14.43
N LEU A 41 -4.87 -3.11 15.71
CA LEU A 41 -6.11 -2.95 16.47
C LEU A 41 -7.29 -3.63 15.77
N GLY A 42 -7.05 -4.84 15.32
CA GLY A 42 -8.10 -5.63 14.68
C GLY A 42 -8.35 -5.29 13.23
N LYS A 43 -7.63 -4.31 12.69
CA LYS A 43 -7.75 -3.96 11.28
C LYS A 43 -6.62 -4.60 10.50
N GLU A 44 -6.95 -5.22 9.38
CA GLU A 44 -5.93 -5.75 8.49
C GLU A 44 -5.66 -4.71 7.40
N VAL A 45 -4.41 -4.33 7.25
CA VAL A 45 -4.00 -3.15 6.48
C VAL A 45 -3.04 -3.54 5.39
N LEU A 46 -3.28 -3.05 4.18
CA LEU A 46 -2.36 -3.23 3.05
C LEU A 46 -1.48 -1.99 2.92
N PRO A 47 -0.17 -2.11 3.07
CA PRO A 47 0.72 -0.97 2.81
C PRO A 47 0.94 -0.82 1.31
N VAL A 48 0.86 0.38 0.81
CA VAL A 48 1.06 0.69 -0.60
C VAL A 48 2.04 1.85 -0.69
N PHE A 49 2.97 1.79 -1.62
CA PHE A 49 4.04 2.79 -1.71
C PHE A 49 4.03 3.45 -3.08
N SER A 50 4.41 4.71 -3.12
CA SER A 50 4.55 5.45 -4.36
C SER A 50 5.97 5.41 -4.89
N SER A 51 6.91 4.81 -4.15
CA SER A 51 8.32 4.74 -4.55
C SER A 51 8.84 3.35 -4.25
N ALA A 52 9.59 2.80 -5.19
CA ALA A 52 10.19 1.48 -5.00
C ALA A 52 11.18 1.50 -3.85
N GLU A 53 11.89 2.60 -3.69
CA GLU A 53 12.88 2.68 -2.63
C GLU A 53 12.23 2.65 -1.26
N ALA A 54 11.11 3.37 -1.10
CA ALA A 54 10.39 3.35 0.17
C ALA A 54 9.88 1.96 0.48
N ALA A 55 9.36 1.27 -0.53
CA ALA A 55 8.87 -0.09 -0.34
C ALA A 55 10.01 -1.03 0.05
N ARG A 56 11.16 -0.88 -0.57
CA ARG A 56 12.30 -1.74 -0.24
C ARG A 56 12.80 -1.51 1.18
N ARG A 57 12.81 -0.26 1.61
CA ARG A 57 13.22 0.04 2.99
C ARG A 57 12.25 -0.55 3.99
N PHE A 58 10.96 -0.43 3.69
CA PHE A 58 9.94 -1.01 4.56
C PHE A 58 10.11 -2.52 4.64
N LEU A 59 10.29 -3.17 3.50
CA LEU A 59 10.48 -4.61 3.45
C LEU A 59 11.70 -5.02 4.28
N ALA A 60 12.80 -4.29 4.14
CA ALA A 60 14.01 -4.63 4.87
C ALA A 60 13.79 -4.53 6.38
N SER A 61 12.94 -3.62 6.82
CA SER A 61 12.69 -3.43 8.25
C SER A 61 11.83 -4.53 8.85
N LEU A 62 11.18 -5.33 8.02
CA LEU A 62 10.26 -6.36 8.52
C LEU A 62 10.94 -7.68 8.81
N ALA A 63 12.20 -7.84 8.39
CA ALA A 63 12.94 -9.08 8.62
C ALA A 63 12.21 -10.31 8.08
N LEU A 64 11.55 -10.16 6.95
CA LEU A 64 10.85 -11.26 6.31
C LEU A 64 11.84 -12.10 5.50
N SER A 65 11.41 -13.30 5.10
CA SER A 65 12.23 -14.14 4.26
C SER A 65 12.41 -13.50 2.89
N ASP A 66 13.41 -13.99 2.14
CA ASP A 66 13.68 -13.44 0.81
C ASP A 66 12.67 -13.88 -0.24
N ARG A 67 11.64 -14.60 0.16
CA ARG A 67 10.52 -14.88 -0.73
C ARG A 67 9.64 -13.65 -0.97
N TRP A 68 9.76 -12.64 -0.13
CA TRP A 68 9.01 -11.40 -0.27
C TRP A 68 9.81 -10.41 -1.11
N HIS A 69 9.11 -9.68 -1.95
CA HIS A 69 9.76 -8.72 -2.84
C HIS A 69 8.84 -7.54 -3.10
N VAL A 70 9.41 -6.49 -3.64
CA VAL A 70 8.63 -5.31 -4.02
C VAL A 70 8.12 -5.54 -5.44
N ARG A 71 6.82 -5.36 -5.63
CA ARG A 71 6.20 -5.54 -6.92
C ARG A 71 5.57 -4.24 -7.39
N GLN A 72 5.86 -3.87 -8.63
CA GLN A 72 5.31 -2.66 -9.22
C GLN A 72 3.95 -2.97 -9.84
N PHE A 73 3.00 -2.06 -9.60
CA PHE A 73 1.65 -2.14 -10.16
C PHE A 73 1.33 -0.86 -10.89
N SER A 74 0.70 -0.97 -12.05
CA SER A 74 0.03 0.18 -12.64
C SER A 74 -1.21 0.49 -11.82
N THR A 75 -1.80 1.65 -12.08
CA THR A 75 -3.04 2.00 -11.38
C THR A 75 -4.11 0.95 -11.61
N GLY A 76 -4.29 0.51 -12.86
CA GLY A 76 -5.31 -0.51 -13.15
C GLY A 76 -5.03 -1.82 -12.45
N GLU A 77 -3.77 -2.23 -12.43
CA GLU A 77 -3.42 -3.47 -11.73
C GLU A 77 -3.69 -3.37 -10.25
N LEU A 78 -3.38 -2.21 -9.65
CA LEU A 78 -3.63 -2.03 -8.22
C LEU A 78 -5.12 -2.04 -7.92
N VAL A 79 -5.92 -1.38 -8.75
CA VAL A 79 -7.37 -1.42 -8.57
C VAL A 79 -7.88 -2.86 -8.62
N SER A 80 -7.39 -3.63 -9.58
CA SER A 80 -7.78 -5.03 -9.69
C SER A 80 -7.41 -5.81 -8.44
N LEU A 81 -6.19 -5.61 -7.93
CA LEU A 81 -5.78 -6.27 -6.72
C LEU A 81 -6.70 -5.92 -5.55
N LEU A 82 -7.02 -4.64 -5.42
CA LEU A 82 -7.86 -4.20 -4.31
C LEU A 82 -9.26 -4.80 -4.38
N PHE A 83 -9.77 -5.02 -5.59
CA PHE A 83 -11.08 -5.63 -5.72
C PHE A 83 -11.09 -7.11 -5.34
N ILE A 84 -9.98 -7.81 -5.55
CA ILE A 84 -9.98 -9.26 -5.29
C ILE A 84 -9.48 -9.62 -3.89
N LEU A 85 -8.96 -8.67 -3.14
CA LEU A 85 -8.51 -8.97 -1.78
C LEU A 85 -9.69 -9.37 -0.91
N PRO A 86 -9.44 -10.24 0.09
CA PRO A 86 -10.52 -10.60 1.02
C PRO A 86 -11.10 -9.38 1.70
N LYS A 87 -12.35 -9.46 2.06
CA LYS A 87 -13.04 -8.33 2.68
C LYS A 87 -12.41 -7.89 3.98
N ARG A 88 -11.73 -8.81 4.67
CA ARG A 88 -11.08 -8.45 5.92
C ARG A 88 -9.95 -7.45 5.72
N VAL A 89 -9.38 -7.38 4.50
CA VAL A 89 -8.37 -6.37 4.20
C VAL A 89 -9.11 -5.12 3.73
N ALA A 90 -9.64 -4.39 4.69
CA ALA A 90 -10.54 -3.28 4.40
C ALA A 90 -9.84 -1.93 4.49
N TRP A 91 -8.55 -1.92 4.77
CA TRP A 91 -7.82 -0.68 5.00
C TRP A 91 -6.54 -0.65 4.18
N VAL A 92 -6.17 0.53 3.75
CA VAL A 92 -4.92 0.79 3.01
C VAL A 92 -4.16 1.87 3.76
N LEU A 93 -2.85 1.70 3.87
CA LEU A 93 -1.99 2.74 4.43
C LEU A 93 -0.98 3.14 3.38
N PRO A 94 -1.12 4.34 2.79
CA PRO A 94 -0.16 4.78 1.78
C PRO A 94 1.13 5.25 2.43
N ASN A 95 2.23 4.79 1.88
CA ASN A 95 3.58 5.23 2.28
C ASN A 95 3.83 5.16 3.78
N PRO A 96 3.62 3.99 4.41
CA PRO A 96 3.90 3.89 5.83
C PRO A 96 5.39 4.06 6.10
N PRO A 97 5.76 4.51 7.30
CA PRO A 97 7.16 4.55 7.69
C PRO A 97 7.70 3.15 7.86
N LEU A 98 8.93 3.01 8.32
CA LEU A 98 9.52 1.70 8.55
C LEU A 98 8.57 0.83 9.38
N GLY A 99 8.58 -0.46 9.07
CA GLY A 99 7.56 -1.36 9.55
C GLY A 99 7.35 -1.39 11.05
N HIS A 100 8.41 -1.24 11.84
CA HIS A 100 8.28 -1.28 13.28
C HIS A 100 8.12 0.10 13.90
N LEU A 101 7.96 1.14 13.08
CA LEU A 101 7.88 2.52 13.56
C LEU A 101 6.56 3.18 13.19
N LEU A 102 5.48 2.41 13.23
CA LEU A 102 4.16 2.98 12.95
C LEU A 102 3.80 3.92 14.08
N THR A 103 3.61 5.18 13.74
CA THR A 103 3.29 6.20 14.70
C THR A 103 1.82 6.56 14.60
N GLN A 104 1.34 7.31 15.58
CA GLN A 104 -0.03 7.80 15.54
C GLN A 104 -0.25 8.66 14.29
N ASP A 105 0.73 9.47 13.93
CA ASP A 105 0.61 10.29 12.72
C ASP A 105 0.46 9.44 11.48
N ALA A 106 1.29 8.40 11.34
CA ALA A 106 1.20 7.53 10.18
C ALA A 106 -0.16 6.84 10.12
N LEU A 107 -0.65 6.40 11.26
CA LEU A 107 -1.92 5.68 11.31
C LEU A 107 -3.10 6.59 11.02
N SER A 108 -2.93 7.90 11.17
CA SER A 108 -4.01 8.82 10.84
C SER A 108 -4.28 8.87 9.35
N TYR A 109 -3.39 8.31 8.51
CA TYR A 109 -3.61 8.24 7.08
C TYR A 109 -4.26 6.94 6.63
N LEU A 110 -4.66 6.09 7.56
CA LEU A 110 -5.40 4.89 7.20
C LEU A 110 -6.63 5.28 6.39
N THR A 111 -6.80 4.60 5.28
CA THR A 111 -7.88 4.89 4.35
C THR A 111 -8.63 3.60 4.08
N ARG A 112 -9.95 3.69 4.04
CA ARG A 112 -10.73 2.52 3.71
C ARG A 112 -10.43 2.12 2.27
N ARG A 113 -10.43 0.79 2.03
CA ARG A 113 -10.13 0.27 0.71
C ARG A 113 -11.01 0.87 -0.36
N ASP A 114 -12.31 0.98 -0.10
CA ASP A 114 -13.23 1.52 -1.09
C ASP A 114 -12.91 2.95 -1.45
N SER A 115 -12.58 3.76 -0.46
CA SER A 115 -12.23 5.15 -0.72
C SER A 115 -10.94 5.27 -1.51
N PHE A 116 -9.98 4.38 -1.23
CA PHE A 116 -8.73 4.40 -1.96
C PHE A 116 -8.95 4.01 -3.42
N ILE A 117 -9.82 3.02 -3.66
CA ILE A 117 -10.16 2.64 -5.02
C ILE A 117 -10.78 3.82 -5.77
N GLU A 118 -11.70 4.52 -5.13
CA GLU A 118 -12.31 5.68 -5.76
C GLU A 118 -11.28 6.74 -6.11
N TYR A 119 -10.34 6.97 -5.23
CA TYR A 119 -9.27 7.91 -5.50
C TYR A 119 -8.47 7.51 -6.73
N LEU A 120 -8.11 6.22 -6.83
CA LEU A 120 -7.32 5.75 -7.96
C LEU A 120 -8.08 5.87 -9.27
N ILE A 121 -9.36 5.56 -9.25
CA ILE A 121 -10.17 5.59 -10.47
C ILE A 121 -10.38 7.01 -10.93
N ALA A 122 -10.50 7.95 -10.00
CA ALA A 122 -10.79 9.34 -10.35
C ALA A 122 -9.58 10.06 -10.94
N ARG A 123 -8.38 9.46 -10.88
CA ARG A 123 -7.17 10.13 -11.39
C ARG A 123 -7.01 9.90 -12.89
#